data_ef21ff699fd6f41e08f3d722a9e09386
#
_entry.id   ef21ff699fd6f41e08f3d722a9e09386
#
_cell.length_a   1.000
_cell.length_b   1.000
_cell.length_c   1.000
_cell.angle_alpha   90.00
_cell.angle_beta   90.00
_cell.angle_gamma   90.00
#
_symmetry.space_group_name_H-M   'P 1'
#
loop_
_entity.id
_entity.type
_entity.pdbx_description
1 polymer ?
#
loop_
_entity_poly.entity_id
_entity_poly.type
_entity_poly.pdbx_seq_one_letter_code
_entity_poly.pdbx_strand_id
1 'polypeptide(L)'
;MEFLINFEKKYGINLWKIIYSDVHFNKYNKFHKFSLENILLIIEQEIRLFEKVIEQIKPDFLIIRTTDYAKNQILHQICKMKKIPIRSLGHTRLGKKCVITEENDLLDNHQKITESIVSSNYDWEKLQMQFQLYSTSQKKYIKTY
;
A
#
# COMPACT_ATOMS: atom_id res chain seq x y z
N MET A 1 12.26 -14.87 -17.27
CA MET A 1 11.62 -13.82 -18.11
C MET A 1 10.24 -14.26 -18.60
N GLU A 2 10.10 -15.40 -19.24
CA GLU A 2 8.81 -15.92 -19.73
C GLU A 2 7.73 -16.05 -18.64
N PHE A 3 8.09 -16.51 -17.45
CA PHE A 3 7.17 -16.61 -16.32
C PHE A 3 6.56 -15.24 -15.94
N LEU A 4 7.37 -14.21 -15.87
CA LEU A 4 6.90 -12.85 -15.51
C LEU A 4 5.96 -12.27 -16.57
N ILE A 5 6.26 -12.47 -17.85
CA ILE A 5 5.38 -12.06 -18.95
C ILE A 5 4.03 -12.79 -18.89
N ASN A 6 4.04 -14.08 -18.61
CA ASN A 6 2.81 -14.85 -18.46
C ASN A 6 2.02 -14.41 -17.23
N PHE A 7 2.70 -14.07 -16.15
CA PHE A 7 2.07 -13.52 -14.94
C PHE A 7 1.40 -12.17 -15.22
N GLU A 8 2.08 -11.23 -15.89
CA GLU A 8 1.51 -9.96 -16.29
C GLU A 8 0.23 -10.13 -17.11
N LYS A 9 0.26 -11.03 -18.10
CA LYS A 9 -0.91 -11.35 -18.93
C LYS A 9 -2.04 -11.97 -18.11
N LYS A 10 -1.72 -12.93 -17.24
CA LYS A 10 -2.70 -13.65 -16.41
C LYS A 10 -3.46 -12.72 -15.45
N TYR A 11 -2.75 -11.77 -14.84
CA TYR A 11 -3.30 -10.91 -13.81
C TYR A 11 -3.59 -9.47 -14.28
N GLY A 12 -3.26 -9.12 -15.53
CA GLY A 12 -3.44 -7.75 -16.05
C GLY A 12 -2.60 -6.70 -15.31
N ILE A 13 -1.42 -7.09 -14.83
CA ILE A 13 -0.56 -6.28 -13.98
C ILE A 13 0.63 -5.79 -14.80
N ASN A 14 1.06 -4.56 -14.56
CA ASN A 14 2.33 -4.05 -15.08
C ASN A 14 3.39 -4.12 -13.97
N LEU A 15 4.26 -5.13 -14.03
CA LEU A 15 5.32 -5.34 -13.04
C LEU A 15 6.36 -4.21 -13.05
N TRP A 16 6.63 -3.62 -14.21
CA TRP A 16 7.57 -2.49 -14.29
C TRP A 16 7.11 -1.30 -13.47
N LYS A 17 5.81 -0.98 -13.50
CA LYS A 17 5.23 0.09 -12.69
C LYS A 17 5.45 -0.20 -11.20
N ILE A 18 5.28 -1.45 -10.77
CA ILE A 18 5.49 -1.88 -9.40
C ILE A 18 6.97 -1.80 -9.02
N ILE A 19 7.86 -2.31 -9.85
CA ILE A 19 9.32 -2.30 -9.63
C ILE A 19 9.85 -0.86 -9.52
N TYR A 20 9.42 0.04 -10.41
CA TYR A 20 9.86 1.43 -10.38
C TYR A 20 9.32 2.23 -9.20
N SER A 21 8.18 1.83 -8.65
CA SER A 21 7.62 2.47 -7.45
C SER A 21 8.23 1.94 -6.14
N ASP A 22 8.95 0.82 -6.17
CA ASP A 22 9.52 0.21 -4.97
C ASP A 22 10.66 1.06 -4.41
N VAL A 23 10.52 1.41 -3.14
CA VAL A 23 11.47 2.26 -2.44
C VAL A 23 12.80 1.56 -2.16
N HIS A 24 12.81 0.23 -2.02
CA HIS A 24 14.03 -0.53 -1.76
C HIS A 24 14.90 -0.70 -3.01
N PHE A 25 14.28 -0.87 -4.18
CA PHE A 25 15.03 -1.01 -5.42
C PHE A 25 15.60 0.33 -5.90
N ASN A 26 14.90 1.44 -5.65
CA ASN A 26 15.20 2.71 -6.29
C ASN A 26 15.64 3.84 -5.35
N LYS A 27 15.11 3.93 -4.12
CA LYS A 27 15.24 5.17 -3.32
C LYS A 27 16.08 5.04 -2.05
N TYR A 28 16.00 3.93 -1.34
CA TYR A 28 16.60 3.79 -0.02
C TYR A 28 17.83 2.89 0.03
N ASN A 29 18.21 2.29 -1.09
CA ASN A 29 19.33 1.38 -1.11
C ASN A 29 20.65 2.10 -1.39
N LYS A 30 21.22 2.67 -0.35
CA LYS A 30 22.56 3.27 -0.41
C LYS A 30 23.69 2.22 -0.31
N PHE A 31 23.36 1.01 0.11
CA PHE A 31 24.35 -0.04 0.42
C PHE A 31 24.51 -1.06 -0.70
N HIS A 32 23.48 -1.29 -1.48
CA HIS A 32 23.50 -2.29 -2.55
C HIS A 32 22.68 -1.81 -3.76
N LYS A 33 23.30 -1.82 -4.93
CA LYS A 33 22.59 -1.58 -6.20
C LYS A 33 22.21 -2.94 -6.78
N PHE A 34 20.93 -3.23 -6.80
CA PHE A 34 20.43 -4.43 -7.46
C PHE A 34 20.61 -4.31 -8.97
N SER A 35 21.17 -5.35 -9.60
CA SER A 35 21.09 -5.46 -11.05
C SER A 35 19.65 -5.73 -11.47
N LEU A 36 19.32 -5.41 -12.71
CA LEU A 36 18.01 -5.71 -13.27
C LEU A 36 17.65 -7.20 -13.15
N GLU A 37 18.60 -8.07 -13.40
CA GLU A 37 18.43 -9.53 -13.30
C GLU A 37 18.07 -9.94 -11.87
N ASN A 38 18.75 -9.37 -10.87
CA ASN A 38 18.45 -9.66 -9.46
C ASN A 38 17.06 -9.19 -9.09
N ILE A 39 16.65 -8.01 -9.53
CA ILE A 39 15.30 -7.49 -9.28
C ILE A 39 14.25 -8.43 -9.87
N LEU A 40 14.40 -8.81 -11.13
CA LEU A 40 13.45 -9.71 -11.81
C LEU A 40 13.40 -11.09 -11.13
N LEU A 41 14.54 -11.61 -10.68
CA LEU A 41 14.60 -12.88 -9.94
C LEU A 41 13.87 -12.79 -8.60
N ILE A 42 14.09 -11.71 -7.85
CA ILE A 42 13.39 -11.47 -6.57
C ILE A 42 11.89 -11.43 -6.80
N ILE A 43 11.43 -10.64 -7.77
CA ILE A 43 10.00 -10.52 -8.11
C ILE A 43 9.41 -11.87 -8.52
N GLU A 44 10.11 -12.66 -9.33
CA GLU A 44 9.66 -13.99 -9.72
C GLU A 44 9.51 -14.91 -8.50
N GLN A 45 10.48 -14.91 -7.59
CA GLN A 45 10.43 -15.73 -6.37
C GLN A 45 9.29 -15.29 -5.44
N GLU A 46 9.08 -14.00 -5.27
CA GLU A 46 7.97 -13.46 -4.47
C GLU A 46 6.60 -13.86 -5.05
N ILE A 47 6.43 -13.75 -6.35
CA ILE A 47 5.20 -14.16 -7.03
C ILE A 47 4.91 -15.65 -6.81
N ARG A 48 5.91 -16.51 -7.07
CA ARG A 48 5.77 -17.96 -6.88
C ARG A 48 5.44 -18.30 -5.44
N LEU A 49 6.07 -17.64 -4.48
CA LEU A 49 5.79 -17.81 -3.05
C LEU A 49 4.34 -17.43 -2.74
N PHE A 50 3.88 -16.27 -3.19
CA PHE A 50 2.52 -15.81 -2.89
C PHE A 50 1.44 -16.67 -3.54
N GLU A 51 1.63 -17.08 -4.80
CA GLU A 51 0.69 -18.00 -5.45
C GLU A 51 0.59 -19.31 -4.65
N LYS A 52 1.73 -19.89 -4.27
CA LYS A 52 1.78 -21.13 -3.48
C LYS A 52 1.12 -20.97 -2.12
N VAL A 53 1.43 -19.90 -1.39
CA VAL A 53 0.87 -19.63 -0.06
C VAL A 53 -0.66 -19.47 -0.14
N ILE A 54 -1.15 -18.69 -1.10
CA ILE A 54 -2.58 -18.47 -1.28
C ILE A 54 -3.31 -19.78 -1.66
N GLU A 55 -2.70 -20.62 -2.50
CA GLU A 55 -3.28 -21.93 -2.86
C GLU A 55 -3.33 -22.90 -1.68
N GLN A 56 -2.31 -22.90 -0.83
CA GLN A 56 -2.24 -23.79 0.33
C GLN A 56 -3.14 -23.33 1.48
N ILE A 57 -3.13 -22.02 1.79
CA ILE A 57 -3.84 -21.47 2.95
C ILE A 57 -5.30 -21.19 2.62
N LYS A 58 -5.62 -20.83 1.36
CA LYS A 58 -6.96 -20.41 0.91
C LYS A 58 -7.56 -19.35 1.85
N PRO A 59 -6.92 -18.19 2.01
CA PRO A 59 -7.31 -17.20 3.00
C PRO A 59 -8.68 -16.62 2.68
N ASP A 60 -9.49 -16.38 3.71
CA ASP A 60 -10.80 -15.73 3.59
C ASP A 60 -10.66 -14.22 3.31
N PHE A 61 -9.58 -13.61 3.75
CA PHE A 61 -9.27 -12.20 3.52
C PHE A 61 -7.78 -11.91 3.71
N LEU A 62 -7.33 -10.78 3.17
CA LEU A 62 -5.99 -10.23 3.35
C LEU A 62 -6.06 -8.95 4.18
N ILE A 63 -5.26 -8.87 5.24
CA ILE A 63 -4.96 -7.59 5.90
C ILE A 63 -3.58 -7.12 5.46
N ILE A 64 -3.50 -5.90 4.94
CA ILE A 64 -2.25 -5.31 4.47
C ILE A 64 -2.11 -3.89 5.00
N ARG A 65 -0.89 -3.46 5.31
CA ARG A 65 -0.68 -2.13 5.88
C ARG A 65 -0.38 -1.07 4.82
N THR A 66 0.45 -1.40 3.85
CA THR A 66 0.95 -0.44 2.85
C THR A 66 1.34 -1.17 1.58
N THR A 67 1.20 -0.50 0.46
CA THR A 67 1.63 -0.98 -0.86
C THR A 67 2.87 -0.25 -1.38
N ASP A 68 3.66 0.37 -0.49
CA ASP A 68 4.90 1.08 -0.87
C ASP A 68 6.00 0.13 -1.37
N TYR A 69 5.87 -1.16 -1.08
CA TYR A 69 6.82 -2.20 -1.47
C TYR A 69 6.26 -3.07 -2.57
N ALA A 70 7.09 -3.45 -3.54
CA ALA A 70 6.70 -4.30 -4.66
C ALA A 70 6.00 -5.58 -4.20
N LYS A 71 6.55 -6.27 -3.19
CA LYS A 71 5.93 -7.48 -2.62
C LYS A 71 4.50 -7.26 -2.15
N ASN A 72 4.22 -6.14 -1.48
CA ASN A 72 2.89 -5.83 -0.97
C ASN A 72 1.93 -5.49 -2.12
N GLN A 73 2.40 -4.76 -3.13
CA GLN A 73 1.62 -4.47 -4.33
C GLN A 73 1.27 -5.75 -5.10
N ILE A 74 2.25 -6.64 -5.29
CA ILE A 74 2.05 -7.93 -5.97
C ILE A 74 1.02 -8.76 -5.21
N LEU A 75 1.18 -8.93 -3.90
CA LEU A 75 0.25 -9.70 -3.07
C LEU A 75 -1.17 -9.12 -3.12
N HIS A 76 -1.29 -7.79 -3.01
CA HIS A 76 -2.57 -7.09 -3.14
C HIS A 76 -3.23 -7.38 -4.49
N GLN A 77 -2.50 -7.27 -5.59
CA GLN A 77 -3.04 -7.52 -6.92
C GLN A 77 -3.44 -9.00 -7.13
N ILE A 78 -2.64 -9.95 -6.65
CA ILE A 78 -3.01 -11.38 -6.73
C ILE A 78 -4.31 -11.65 -5.97
N CYS A 79 -4.45 -11.12 -4.75
CA CYS A 79 -5.65 -11.28 -3.95
C CYS A 79 -6.86 -10.62 -4.62
N LYS A 80 -6.70 -9.41 -5.17
CA LYS A 80 -7.75 -8.70 -5.90
C LYS A 80 -8.27 -9.52 -7.09
N MET A 81 -7.38 -10.07 -7.90
CA MET A 81 -7.75 -10.90 -9.06
C MET A 81 -8.36 -12.24 -8.68
N LYS A 82 -7.94 -12.80 -7.55
CA LYS A 82 -8.55 -14.02 -6.98
C LYS A 82 -9.84 -13.74 -6.20
N LYS A 83 -10.32 -12.49 -6.16
CA LYS A 83 -11.51 -12.05 -5.43
C LYS A 83 -11.44 -12.34 -3.93
N ILE A 84 -10.24 -12.35 -3.36
CA ILE A 84 -10.01 -12.44 -1.92
C ILE A 84 -10.23 -11.04 -1.32
N PRO A 85 -11.14 -10.86 -0.37
CA PRO A 85 -11.39 -9.58 0.26
C PRO A 85 -10.11 -8.98 0.87
N ILE A 86 -9.88 -7.69 0.63
CA ILE A 86 -8.69 -7.00 1.13
C ILE A 86 -9.12 -5.93 2.13
N ARG A 87 -8.32 -5.76 3.19
CA ARG A 87 -8.46 -4.70 4.18
C ARG A 87 -7.12 -4.02 4.36
N SER A 88 -7.01 -2.83 3.82
CA SER A 88 -5.81 -2.00 3.92
C SER A 88 -5.87 -1.13 5.17
N LEU A 89 -4.82 -1.21 6.00
CA LEU A 89 -4.69 -0.40 7.20
C LEU A 89 -3.87 0.84 6.89
N GLY A 90 -4.52 1.98 6.79
CA GLY A 90 -3.90 3.28 6.55
C GLY A 90 -3.81 4.11 7.84
N HIS A 91 -2.72 4.86 7.98
CA HIS A 91 -2.64 5.89 9.01
C HIS A 91 -3.27 7.19 8.50
N THR A 92 -4.21 7.73 9.25
CA THR A 92 -4.61 9.12 8.98
C THR A 92 -3.47 10.04 9.41
N ARG A 93 -3.27 11.12 8.67
CA ARG A 93 -2.35 12.18 9.11
C ARG A 93 -2.94 13.06 10.21
N LEU A 94 -4.12 12.72 10.70
CA LEU A 94 -4.88 13.44 11.72
C LEU A 94 -4.88 12.64 13.03
N GLY A 95 -3.99 13.02 13.94
CA GLY A 95 -3.89 12.39 15.24
C GLY A 95 -3.42 10.93 15.20
N LYS A 96 -3.91 10.12 16.15
CA LYS A 96 -3.56 8.69 16.28
C LYS A 96 -4.66 7.78 15.70
N LYS A 97 -5.27 8.16 14.59
CA LYS A 97 -6.36 7.40 13.98
C LYS A 97 -5.86 6.56 12.81
N CYS A 98 -6.45 5.40 12.64
CA CYS A 98 -6.25 4.54 11.48
C CYS A 98 -7.56 4.45 10.69
N VAL A 99 -7.44 4.21 9.41
CA VAL A 99 -8.56 3.87 8.52
C VAL A 99 -8.37 2.46 8.01
N ILE A 100 -9.47 1.78 7.77
CA ILE A 100 -9.50 0.49 7.10
C ILE A 100 -10.26 0.71 5.80
N THR A 101 -9.62 0.36 4.68
CA THR A 101 -10.16 0.56 3.33
C THR A 101 -9.99 -0.71 2.50
N GLU A 102 -10.77 -0.86 1.45
CA GLU A 102 -10.59 -1.96 0.49
C GLU A 102 -9.48 -1.66 -0.51
N GLU A 103 -9.38 -0.40 -0.94
CA GLU A 103 -8.31 0.09 -1.79
C GLU A 103 -7.32 0.91 -0.96
N ASN A 104 -6.04 0.78 -1.26
CA ASN A 104 -5.01 1.43 -0.46
C ASN A 104 -5.02 2.96 -0.54
N ASP A 105 -5.48 3.50 -1.66
CA ASP A 105 -5.40 4.94 -1.99
C ASP A 105 -6.74 5.66 -1.86
N LEU A 106 -7.84 4.95 -1.61
CA LEU A 106 -9.17 5.50 -1.59
C LEU A 106 -9.91 5.13 -0.30
N LEU A 107 -10.52 6.12 0.32
CA LEU A 107 -11.47 5.87 1.40
C LEU A 107 -12.73 5.24 0.82
N ASP A 108 -13.17 4.14 1.41
CA ASP A 108 -14.44 3.52 1.05
C ASP A 108 -15.58 4.55 1.24
N ASN A 109 -16.47 4.63 0.25
CA ASN A 109 -17.56 5.63 0.25
C ASN A 109 -17.09 7.09 0.30
N HIS A 110 -15.93 7.43 -0.25
CA HIS A 110 -15.39 8.79 -0.24
C HIS A 110 -16.38 9.85 -0.75
N GLN A 111 -17.25 9.54 -1.73
CA GLN A 111 -18.28 10.45 -2.23
C GLN A 111 -19.29 10.82 -1.13
N LYS A 112 -19.84 9.82 -0.42
CA LYS A 112 -20.77 10.04 0.70
C LYS A 112 -20.14 10.82 1.84
N ILE A 113 -18.85 10.54 2.12
CA ILE A 113 -18.07 11.27 3.13
C ILE A 113 -17.93 12.74 2.71
N THR A 114 -17.59 13.00 1.46
CA THR A 114 -17.45 14.36 0.92
C THR A 114 -18.78 15.12 0.99
N GLU A 115 -19.87 14.51 0.58
CA GLU A 115 -21.22 15.09 0.67
C GLU A 115 -21.60 15.42 2.13
N SER A 116 -21.30 14.52 3.07
CA SER A 116 -21.57 14.74 4.49
C SER A 116 -20.72 15.87 5.08
N ILE A 117 -19.47 16.03 4.63
CA ILE A 117 -18.59 17.13 5.05
C ILE A 117 -19.11 18.48 4.52
N VAL A 118 -19.52 18.53 3.26
CA VAL A 118 -20.05 19.76 2.64
C VAL A 118 -21.38 20.19 3.29
N SER A 119 -22.20 19.24 3.71
CA SER A 119 -23.49 19.51 4.36
C SER A 119 -23.41 19.77 5.87
N SER A 120 -22.28 19.48 6.51
CA SER A 120 -22.12 19.65 7.96
C SER A 120 -21.52 21.01 8.32
N ASN A 121 -22.05 21.62 9.39
CA ASN A 121 -21.39 22.77 10.03
C ASN A 121 -20.10 22.28 10.74
N TYR A 122 -18.99 22.30 10.02
CA TYR A 122 -17.73 21.81 10.54
C TYR A 122 -17.12 22.85 11.49
N ASP A 123 -16.69 22.37 12.67
CA ASP A 123 -15.93 23.17 13.60
C ASP A 123 -14.47 23.30 13.11
N TRP A 124 -14.24 24.31 12.27
CA TRP A 124 -12.93 24.58 11.67
C TRP A 124 -11.86 24.93 12.72
N GLU A 125 -12.22 25.51 13.85
CA GLU A 125 -11.28 25.84 14.93
C GLU A 125 -10.75 24.58 15.59
N LYS A 126 -11.63 23.62 15.84
CA LYS A 126 -11.26 22.31 16.38
C LYS A 126 -10.36 21.53 15.41
N LEU A 127 -10.62 21.60 14.13
CA LEU A 127 -9.79 20.97 13.09
C LEU A 127 -8.40 21.61 13.05
N GLN A 128 -8.33 22.94 13.07
CA GLN A 128 -7.09 23.70 13.08
C GLN A 128 -6.23 23.38 14.32
N MET A 129 -6.86 23.27 15.49
CA MET A 129 -6.18 22.86 16.72
C MET A 129 -5.59 21.44 16.60
N GLN A 130 -6.31 20.49 16.00
CA GLN A 130 -5.79 19.15 15.75
C GLN A 130 -4.59 19.15 14.80
N PHE A 131 -4.61 19.96 13.74
CA PHE A 131 -3.48 20.13 12.83
C PHE A 131 -2.25 20.73 13.52
N GLN A 132 -2.44 21.72 14.39
CA GLN A 132 -1.35 22.32 15.16
C GLN A 132 -0.71 21.32 16.12
N LEU A 133 -1.51 20.53 16.84
CA LEU A 133 -1.03 19.46 17.73
C LEU A 133 -0.24 18.41 16.96
N TYR A 134 -0.71 18.02 15.76
CA TYR A 134 -0.01 17.07 14.91
C TYR A 134 1.33 17.64 14.41
N SER A 135 1.34 18.87 13.93
CA SER A 135 2.56 19.57 13.49
C SER A 135 3.61 19.68 14.60
N THR A 136 3.16 19.95 15.82
CA THR A 136 4.05 20.06 16.99
C THR A 136 4.63 18.71 17.40
N SER A 137 3.84 17.64 17.32
CA SER A 137 4.31 16.28 17.60
C SER A 137 5.33 15.79 16.56
N GLN A 138 5.11 16.08 15.28
CA GLN A 138 6.06 15.76 14.21
C GLN A 138 7.40 16.47 14.38
N LYS A 139 7.40 17.75 14.76
CA LYS A 139 8.63 18.51 15.04
C LYS A 139 9.43 17.93 16.21
N LYS A 140 8.76 17.31 17.17
CA LYS A 140 9.40 16.63 18.30
C LYS A 140 10.11 15.34 17.88
N TYR A 141 9.53 14.59 16.95
CA TYR A 141 10.15 13.37 16.38
C TYR A 141 11.38 13.66 15.52
N ILE A 142 11.36 14.76 14.74
CA ILE A 142 12.48 15.15 13.87
C ILE A 142 13.70 15.64 14.69
N LYS A 143 13.50 16.14 15.91
CA LYS A 143 14.61 16.59 16.78
C LYS A 143 15.30 15.45 17.56
N THR A 144 14.79 14.23 17.50
CA THR A 144 15.30 13.07 18.26
C THR A 144 16.13 12.11 17.40
N TYR A 145 16.36 12.43 16.14
CA TYR A 145 17.24 11.73 15.20
C TYR A 145 18.18 12.75 14.54
#